data_690b9c4c5f6822b9cde385a23e8eb04e
#
_entry.id   690b9c4c5f6822b9cde385a23e8eb04e
#
_cell.length_a   1.000
_cell.length_b   1.000
_cell.length_c   1.000
_cell.angle_alpha   90.00
_cell.angle_beta   90.00
_cell.angle_gamma   90.00
#
_symmetry.space_group_name_H-M   'P 1'
#
loop_
_entity.id
_entity.type
_entity.pdbx_description
1 polymer ?
#
loop_
_entity_poly.entity_id
_entity_poly.type
_entity_poly.pdbx_seq_one_letter_code
_entity_poly.pdbx_strand_id
1 'polypeptide(L)'
;VVDITNLNRQQYFMEHIGMYKTDALKSLLLKINPYLDIYTDCVKVTEENLKTLFRDEPIVCEALDNPEAKAMLVNGILEHFPEKKLVSATGMAGYGSSNTIRTQKLMKNFYLCGDRETAPTYGNGLMAPRVAICAAHEANMITRLILGEEDV
;
A
#
# COMPACT_ATOMS: atom_id res chain seq x y z
N VAL A 1 -8.40 3.95 12.71
CA VAL A 1 -9.19 5.15 12.36
C VAL A 1 -8.33 6.19 11.68
N VAL A 2 -8.95 7.18 11.03
CA VAL A 2 -8.29 8.37 10.49
C VAL A 2 -7.90 9.26 11.67
N ASP A 3 -6.62 9.64 11.71
CA ASP A 3 -6.06 10.54 12.71
C ASP A 3 -5.60 11.84 12.03
N ILE A 4 -5.56 12.94 12.79
CA ILE A 4 -5.13 14.24 12.27
C ILE A 4 -3.74 14.21 11.66
N THR A 5 -2.84 13.36 12.19
CA THR A 5 -1.48 13.16 11.67
C THR A 5 -1.42 12.44 10.32
N ASN A 6 -2.53 11.87 9.87
CA ASN A 6 -2.62 11.23 8.56
C ASN A 6 -2.88 12.24 7.44
N LEU A 7 -3.52 13.38 7.74
CA LEU A 7 -3.98 14.35 6.75
C LEU A 7 -2.85 15.01 5.95
N ASN A 8 -1.65 14.98 6.46
CA ASN A 8 -0.49 15.56 5.77
C ASN A 8 -0.07 14.77 4.52
N ARG A 9 -0.48 13.49 4.38
CA ARG A 9 -0.02 12.61 3.29
C ARG A 9 -1.02 11.58 2.80
N GLN A 10 -2.14 11.36 3.50
CA GLN A 10 -3.18 10.41 3.12
C GLN A 10 -4.39 11.14 2.52
N GLN A 11 -5.21 10.43 1.75
CA GLN A 11 -6.33 10.99 0.99
C GLN A 11 -7.59 11.17 1.85
N TYR A 12 -7.43 11.81 3.02
CA TYR A 12 -8.55 12.09 3.93
C TYR A 12 -8.70 13.57 4.17
N PHE A 13 -9.91 13.99 4.57
CA PHE A 13 -10.25 15.37 4.95
C PHE A 13 -10.58 15.45 6.44
N MET A 14 -10.71 16.67 6.95
CA MET A 14 -11.03 16.92 8.37
C MET A 14 -12.30 16.21 8.83
N GLU A 15 -13.31 16.09 7.96
CA GLU A 15 -14.56 15.39 8.24
C GLU A 15 -14.41 13.89 8.48
N HIS A 16 -13.30 13.30 8.06
CA HIS A 16 -13.04 11.86 8.22
C HIS A 16 -12.33 11.51 9.53
N ILE A 17 -11.88 12.50 10.31
CA ILE A 17 -11.17 12.23 11.58
C ILE A 17 -12.07 11.39 12.50
N GLY A 18 -11.51 10.29 13.03
CA GLY A 18 -12.21 9.32 13.87
C GLY A 18 -12.97 8.22 13.14
N MET A 19 -13.21 8.34 11.84
CA MET A 19 -13.80 7.27 11.03
C MET A 19 -12.82 6.11 10.83
N TYR A 20 -13.32 4.90 10.63
CA TYR A 20 -12.47 3.82 10.12
C TYR A 20 -11.93 4.18 8.74
N LYS A 21 -10.64 3.90 8.50
CA LYS A 21 -9.98 4.24 7.23
C LYS A 21 -10.64 3.57 6.03
N THR A 22 -11.10 2.34 6.21
CA THR A 22 -11.84 1.58 5.19
C THR A 22 -13.11 2.29 4.76
N ASP A 23 -13.90 2.75 5.72
CA ASP A 23 -15.18 3.41 5.45
C ASP A 23 -14.99 4.80 4.82
N ALA A 24 -14.03 5.56 5.36
CA ALA A 24 -13.68 6.87 4.82
C ALA A 24 -13.20 6.75 3.37
N LEU A 25 -12.30 5.80 3.08
CA LEU A 25 -11.78 5.59 1.73
C LEU A 25 -12.86 5.11 0.77
N LYS A 26 -13.70 4.16 1.18
CA LYS A 26 -14.84 3.69 0.38
C LYS A 26 -15.77 4.84 0.01
N SER A 27 -16.10 5.69 0.98
CA SER A 27 -16.95 6.88 0.74
C SER A 27 -16.32 7.83 -0.28
N LEU A 28 -15.02 8.08 -0.19
CA LEU A 28 -14.30 8.94 -1.15
C LEU A 28 -14.29 8.36 -2.56
N LEU A 29 -13.97 7.07 -2.68
CA LEU A 29 -13.91 6.40 -3.99
C LEU A 29 -15.27 6.37 -4.68
N LEU A 30 -16.36 6.15 -3.94
CA LEU A 30 -17.72 6.18 -4.49
C LEU A 30 -18.19 7.58 -4.89
N LYS A 31 -17.63 8.65 -4.31
CA LYS A 31 -17.84 10.02 -4.79
C LYS A 31 -17.14 10.30 -6.13
N ILE A 32 -16.02 9.61 -6.40
CA ILE A 32 -15.27 9.73 -7.66
C ILE A 32 -15.94 8.87 -8.76
N ASN A 33 -16.24 7.61 -8.43
CA ASN A 33 -16.92 6.70 -9.35
C ASN A 33 -17.97 5.88 -8.56
N PRO A 34 -19.26 6.20 -8.69
CA PRO A 34 -20.33 5.52 -7.95
C PRO A 34 -20.59 4.07 -8.42
N TYR A 35 -19.99 3.66 -9.54
CA TYR A 35 -20.15 2.30 -10.10
C TYR A 35 -19.06 1.32 -9.65
N LEU A 36 -18.16 1.74 -8.77
CA LEU A 36 -17.13 0.85 -8.23
C LEU A 36 -17.75 -0.20 -7.31
N ASP A 37 -17.36 -1.45 -7.52
CA ASP A 37 -17.65 -2.54 -6.60
C ASP A 37 -16.51 -2.65 -5.58
N ILE A 38 -16.76 -2.20 -4.35
CA ILE A 38 -15.75 -2.06 -3.30
C ILE A 38 -16.19 -2.85 -2.07
N TYR A 39 -15.39 -3.85 -1.70
CA TYR A 39 -15.52 -4.60 -0.45
C TYR A 39 -14.52 -4.06 0.57
N THR A 40 -14.89 -4.01 1.83
CA THR A 40 -14.04 -3.50 2.90
C THR A 40 -14.13 -4.38 4.14
N ASP A 41 -12.97 -4.76 4.68
CA ASP A 41 -12.82 -5.48 5.93
C ASP A 41 -12.04 -4.62 6.93
N CYS A 42 -12.70 -4.17 7.99
CA CYS A 42 -12.06 -3.41 9.06
C CYS A 42 -11.51 -4.37 10.13
N VAL A 43 -10.44 -5.07 9.78
CA VAL A 43 -9.82 -6.10 10.63
C VAL A 43 -8.31 -5.87 10.73
N LYS A 44 -7.71 -6.30 11.84
CA LYS A 44 -6.25 -6.41 11.93
C LYS A 44 -5.83 -7.68 11.20
N VAL A 45 -4.97 -7.54 10.20
CA VAL A 45 -4.38 -8.69 9.50
C VAL A 45 -3.41 -9.42 10.44
N THR A 46 -3.57 -10.73 10.53
CA THR A 46 -2.73 -11.63 11.31
C THR A 46 -2.39 -12.87 10.48
N GLU A 47 -1.44 -13.69 10.94
CA GLU A 47 -1.09 -14.95 10.28
C GLU A 47 -2.29 -15.89 10.17
N GLU A 48 -3.19 -15.91 11.19
CA GLU A 48 -4.36 -16.80 11.23
C GLU A 48 -5.41 -16.40 10.18
N ASN A 49 -5.65 -15.09 9.96
CA ASN A 49 -6.73 -14.63 9.07
C ASN A 49 -6.25 -14.30 7.65
N LEU A 50 -4.94 -14.17 7.42
CA LEU A 50 -4.35 -13.81 6.13
C LEU A 50 -4.86 -14.71 4.99
N LYS A 51 -4.89 -16.03 5.21
CA LYS A 51 -5.33 -17.00 4.18
C LYS A 51 -6.80 -16.85 3.78
N THR A 52 -7.63 -16.39 4.69
CA THR A 52 -9.05 -16.14 4.41
C THR A 52 -9.24 -14.79 3.73
N LEU A 53 -8.56 -13.76 4.25
CA LEU A 53 -8.70 -12.39 3.75
C LEU A 53 -8.20 -12.23 2.30
N PHE A 54 -7.12 -12.91 1.94
CA PHE A 54 -6.49 -12.77 0.62
C PHE A 54 -6.68 -13.99 -0.29
N ARG A 55 -7.74 -14.78 -0.08
CA ARG A 55 -7.97 -16.01 -0.85
C ARG A 55 -8.20 -15.75 -2.33
N ASP A 56 -9.04 -14.78 -2.63
CA ASP A 56 -9.66 -14.65 -3.96
C ASP A 56 -8.99 -13.58 -4.84
N GLU A 57 -8.22 -12.66 -4.27
CA GLU A 57 -7.56 -11.57 -4.98
C GLU A 57 -6.31 -12.06 -5.73
N PRO A 58 -6.21 -11.90 -7.05
CA PRO A 58 -5.03 -12.30 -7.82
C PRO A 58 -3.82 -11.39 -7.61
N ILE A 59 -4.07 -10.14 -7.23
CA ILE A 59 -3.05 -9.10 -6.97
C ILE A 59 -3.28 -8.55 -5.56
N VAL A 60 -2.22 -8.52 -4.78
CA VAL A 60 -2.22 -7.96 -3.42
C VAL A 60 -1.31 -6.74 -3.37
N CYS A 61 -1.82 -5.63 -2.85
CA CYS A 61 -1.04 -4.43 -2.55
C CYS A 61 -0.82 -4.33 -1.05
N GLU A 62 0.43 -4.36 -0.62
CA GLU A 62 0.80 -4.19 0.77
C GLU A 62 1.16 -2.72 1.03
N ALA A 63 0.40 -2.05 1.88
CA ALA A 63 0.56 -0.63 2.21
C ALA A 63 0.55 -0.36 3.73
N LEU A 64 1.04 -1.31 4.52
CA LEU A 64 1.16 -1.17 5.98
C LEU A 64 2.35 -0.28 6.34
N ASP A 65 2.26 0.42 7.46
CA ASP A 65 3.29 1.32 7.96
C ASP A 65 4.20 0.68 9.02
N ASN A 66 3.72 -0.35 9.72
CA ASN A 66 4.49 -1.07 10.72
C ASN A 66 5.39 -2.12 10.04
N PRO A 67 6.73 -2.10 10.25
CA PRO A 67 7.66 -3.01 9.59
C PRO A 67 7.40 -4.50 9.86
N GLU A 68 7.00 -4.86 11.09
CA GLU A 68 6.72 -6.26 11.45
C GLU A 68 5.44 -6.75 10.78
N ALA A 69 4.38 -5.94 10.78
CA ALA A 69 3.14 -6.24 10.09
C ALA A 69 3.34 -6.35 8.56
N LYS A 70 4.16 -5.46 7.98
CA LYS A 70 4.59 -5.52 6.58
C LYS A 70 5.32 -6.82 6.27
N ALA A 71 6.31 -7.18 7.07
CA ALA A 71 7.09 -8.41 6.89
C ALA A 71 6.18 -9.65 7.03
N MET A 72 5.29 -9.68 8.01
CA MET A 72 4.33 -10.76 8.21
C MET A 72 3.43 -10.94 6.98
N LEU A 73 2.84 -9.85 6.48
CA LEU A 73 1.96 -9.92 5.31
C LEU A 73 2.72 -10.35 4.04
N VAL A 74 3.88 -9.75 3.76
CA VAL A 74 4.71 -10.11 2.60
C VAL A 74 5.10 -11.59 2.64
N ASN A 75 5.67 -12.05 3.76
CA ASN A 75 6.07 -13.45 3.91
C ASN A 75 4.89 -14.40 3.80
N GLY A 76 3.76 -14.08 4.45
CA GLY A 76 2.56 -14.90 4.41
C GLY A 76 1.96 -15.03 3.01
N ILE A 77 1.94 -13.96 2.21
CA ILE A 77 1.48 -14.03 0.82
C ILE A 77 2.45 -14.86 -0.03
N LEU A 78 3.75 -14.64 0.08
CA LEU A 78 4.74 -15.40 -0.69
C LEU A 78 4.75 -16.89 -0.35
N GLU A 79 4.50 -17.25 0.91
CA GLU A 79 4.48 -18.64 1.37
C GLU A 79 3.18 -19.37 0.95
N HIS A 80 2.03 -18.73 1.17
CA HIS A 80 0.74 -19.39 1.04
C HIS A 80 0.07 -19.20 -0.32
N PHE A 81 0.49 -18.18 -1.08
CA PHE A 81 -0.08 -17.82 -2.37
C PHE A 81 1.02 -17.44 -3.38
N PRO A 82 1.96 -18.36 -3.67
CA PRO A 82 3.13 -18.06 -4.52
C PRO A 82 2.77 -17.68 -5.97
N GLU A 83 1.54 -17.96 -6.39
CA GLU A 83 1.02 -17.59 -7.71
C GLU A 83 0.51 -16.15 -7.78
N LYS A 84 0.14 -15.53 -6.64
CA LYS A 84 -0.39 -14.17 -6.62
C LYS A 84 0.69 -13.14 -6.88
N LYS A 85 0.30 -12.04 -7.50
CA LYS A 85 1.17 -10.88 -7.67
C LYS A 85 1.13 -10.04 -6.39
N LEU A 86 2.29 -9.77 -5.83
CA LEU A 86 2.43 -8.93 -4.63
C LEU A 86 3.18 -7.65 -4.98
N VAL A 87 2.58 -6.51 -4.72
CA VAL A 87 3.20 -5.19 -4.81
C VAL A 87 3.29 -4.61 -3.41
N SER A 88 4.46 -4.15 -3.01
CA SER A 88 4.71 -3.58 -1.68
C SER A 88 5.59 -2.34 -1.79
N ALA A 89 5.53 -1.46 -0.80
CA ALA A 89 6.38 -0.28 -0.70
C ALA A 89 7.41 -0.39 0.42
N THR A 90 8.58 0.21 0.23
CA THR A 90 9.51 0.49 1.33
C THR A 90 9.00 1.70 2.13
N GLY A 91 9.50 1.84 3.37
CA GLY A 91 9.30 3.08 4.11
C GLY A 91 9.88 4.26 3.33
N MET A 92 9.15 5.38 3.30
CA MET A 92 9.54 6.60 2.59
C MET A 92 9.56 7.76 3.56
N ALA A 93 10.72 8.31 3.81
CA ALA A 93 10.88 9.46 4.69
C ALA A 93 11.66 10.59 4.00
N GLY A 94 11.59 11.77 4.59
CA GLY A 94 12.37 12.93 4.16
C GLY A 94 11.99 13.51 2.80
N TYR A 95 12.92 14.28 2.28
CA TYR A 95 12.76 15.10 1.07
C TYR A 95 13.90 14.87 0.05
N GLY A 96 14.56 13.73 0.10
CA GLY A 96 15.59 13.36 -0.87
C GLY A 96 15.06 13.29 -2.30
N SER A 97 15.94 13.06 -3.26
CA SER A 97 15.59 13.03 -4.69
C SER A 97 14.46 12.02 -4.97
N SER A 98 13.47 12.44 -5.72
CA SER A 98 12.41 11.55 -6.22
C SER A 98 12.94 10.50 -7.20
N ASN A 99 14.06 10.77 -7.87
CA ASN A 99 14.67 9.84 -8.83
C ASN A 99 15.28 8.58 -8.19
N THR A 100 15.38 8.53 -6.86
CA THR A 100 15.78 7.31 -6.15
C THR A 100 14.63 6.33 -5.96
N ILE A 101 13.38 6.79 -6.08
CA ILE A 101 12.19 5.95 -5.95
C ILE A 101 11.99 5.19 -7.26
N ARG A 102 11.93 3.88 -7.16
CA ARG A 102 11.77 3.00 -8.33
C ARG A 102 10.96 1.76 -7.99
N THR A 103 10.38 1.14 -9.01
CA THR A 103 9.79 -0.19 -8.91
C THR A 103 10.86 -1.23 -9.28
N GLN A 104 10.95 -2.32 -8.52
CA GLN A 104 11.87 -3.41 -8.75
C GLN A 104 11.13 -4.75 -8.65
N LYS A 105 11.34 -5.64 -9.62
CA LYS A 105 10.88 -7.02 -9.54
C LYS A 105 11.93 -7.83 -8.76
N LEU A 106 11.63 -8.18 -7.52
CA LEU A 106 12.57 -8.91 -6.64
C LEU A 106 12.48 -10.41 -6.81
N MET A 107 11.28 -10.93 -7.11
CA MET A 107 11.01 -12.35 -7.36
C MET A 107 10.00 -12.47 -8.50
N LYS A 108 9.71 -13.70 -8.94
CA LYS A 108 8.78 -13.97 -10.04
C LYS A 108 7.47 -13.15 -9.95
N ASN A 109 6.89 -13.05 -8.74
CA ASN A 109 5.60 -12.42 -8.50
C ASN A 109 5.66 -11.31 -7.44
N PHE A 110 6.84 -10.86 -7.04
CA PHE A 110 7.01 -9.83 -6.01
C PHE A 110 7.69 -8.59 -6.55
N TYR A 111 7.02 -7.47 -6.39
CA TYR A 111 7.41 -6.13 -6.84
C TYR A 111 7.53 -5.21 -5.64
N LEU A 112 8.65 -4.49 -5.55
CA LEU A 112 8.92 -3.56 -4.44
C LEU A 112 9.12 -2.14 -4.99
N CYS A 113 8.35 -1.20 -4.46
CA CYS A 113 8.40 0.22 -4.79
C CYS A 113 9.09 1.01 -3.68
N GLY A 114 9.95 1.95 -4.03
CA GLY A 114 10.61 2.83 -3.06
C GLY A 114 12.09 3.01 -3.31
N ASP A 115 12.77 3.66 -2.36
CA ASP A 115 14.21 3.92 -2.43
C ASP A 115 15.05 2.90 -1.67
N ARG A 116 14.45 2.10 -0.78
CA ARG A 116 15.09 1.07 0.06
C ARG A 116 16.12 1.61 1.08
N GLU A 117 16.21 2.92 1.23
CA GLU A 117 17.26 3.56 2.04
C GLU A 117 16.70 4.38 3.19
N THR A 118 15.55 5.05 2.97
CA THR A 118 15.03 6.02 3.93
C THR A 118 13.97 5.43 4.84
N ALA A 119 14.22 5.52 6.15
CA ALA A 119 13.25 5.23 7.20
C ALA A 119 12.89 6.51 7.97
N PRO A 120 11.68 6.60 8.53
CA PRO A 120 11.33 7.71 9.42
C PRO A 120 12.25 7.74 10.63
N THR A 121 12.86 8.90 10.91
CA THR A 121 13.69 9.17 12.09
C THR A 121 13.31 10.53 12.66
N TYR A 122 13.84 10.85 13.85
CA TYR A 122 13.66 12.18 14.42
C TYR A 122 14.18 13.26 13.45
N GLY A 123 13.34 14.23 13.12
CA GLY A 123 13.66 15.29 12.16
C GLY A 123 13.54 14.89 10.68
N ASN A 124 13.27 13.62 10.37
CA ASN A 124 13.10 13.12 9.00
C ASN A 124 11.77 12.35 8.87
N GLY A 125 10.66 13.10 8.91
CA GLY A 125 9.31 12.56 8.87
C GLY A 125 8.85 12.14 7.48
N LEU A 126 7.63 11.62 7.43
CA LEU A 126 6.96 11.24 6.17
C LEU A 126 6.47 12.51 5.45
N MET A 127 6.97 12.75 4.26
CA MET A 127 6.64 13.91 3.44
C MET A 127 5.72 13.51 2.28
N ALA A 128 4.57 14.18 2.17
CA ALA A 128 3.54 13.87 1.18
C ALA A 128 4.06 13.69 -0.25
N PRO A 129 4.94 14.55 -0.81
CA PRO A 129 5.41 14.37 -2.19
C PRO A 129 6.11 13.02 -2.42
N ARG A 130 7.01 12.62 -1.54
CA ARG A 130 7.73 11.35 -1.68
C ARG A 130 6.82 10.14 -1.47
N VAL A 131 5.95 10.20 -0.46
CA VAL A 131 4.94 9.16 -0.21
C VAL A 131 4.02 9.01 -1.43
N ALA A 132 3.55 10.12 -2.01
CA ALA A 132 2.69 10.10 -3.19
C ALA A 132 3.39 9.50 -4.43
N ILE A 133 4.67 9.83 -4.66
CA ILE A 133 5.44 9.24 -5.76
C ILE A 133 5.57 7.73 -5.57
N CYS A 134 5.91 7.27 -4.37
CA CYS A 134 6.00 5.84 -4.08
C CYS A 134 4.65 5.13 -4.29
N ALA A 135 3.56 5.69 -3.78
CA ALA A 135 2.22 5.16 -3.99
C ALA A 135 1.81 5.14 -5.48
N ALA A 136 2.25 6.15 -6.26
CA ALA A 136 2.03 6.17 -7.70
C ALA A 136 2.80 5.05 -8.42
N HIS A 137 4.02 4.72 -7.98
CA HIS A 137 4.76 3.56 -8.47
C HIS A 137 4.01 2.25 -8.20
N GLU A 138 3.47 2.05 -6.98
CA GLU A 138 2.66 0.87 -6.66
C GLU A 138 1.40 0.80 -7.53
N ALA A 139 0.64 1.89 -7.62
CA ALA A 139 -0.58 1.97 -8.40
C ALA A 139 -0.32 1.70 -9.89
N ASN A 140 0.75 2.27 -10.45
CA ASN A 140 1.14 2.02 -11.84
C ASN A 140 1.53 0.56 -12.07
N MET A 141 2.30 -0.05 -11.16
CA MET A 141 2.67 -1.46 -11.27
C MET A 141 1.44 -2.37 -11.21
N ILE A 142 0.51 -2.11 -10.29
CA ILE A 142 -0.77 -2.85 -10.22
C ILE A 142 -1.55 -2.71 -11.51
N THR A 143 -1.65 -1.51 -12.08
CA THR A 143 -2.33 -1.28 -13.35
C THR A 143 -1.68 -2.08 -14.47
N ARG A 144 -0.34 -2.11 -14.56
CA ARG A 144 0.40 -2.92 -15.54
C ARG A 144 0.11 -4.41 -15.36
N LEU A 145 0.12 -4.92 -14.13
CA LEU A 145 -0.20 -6.32 -13.82
C LEU A 145 -1.63 -6.70 -14.22
N ILE A 146 -2.61 -5.82 -14.03
CA ILE A 146 -4.00 -6.03 -14.50
C ILE A 146 -4.05 -6.13 -16.03
N LEU A 147 -3.19 -5.39 -16.73
CA LEU A 147 -3.10 -5.42 -18.20
C LEU A 147 -2.20 -6.56 -18.73
N GLY A 148 -1.63 -7.38 -17.87
CA GLY A 148 -0.77 -8.51 -18.24
C GLY A 148 0.70 -8.17 -18.45
N GLU A 149 1.11 -6.93 -18.10
CA GLU A 149 2.50 -6.47 -18.20
C GLU A 149 3.26 -6.77 -16.89
N GLU A 150 4.30 -7.61 -16.96
CA GLU A 150 5.04 -8.07 -15.77
C GLU A 150 6.46 -7.48 -15.62
N ASP A 151 6.94 -6.74 -16.58
CA ASP A 151 8.19 -5.99 -16.49
C ASP A 151 8.04 -4.68 -15.69
N VAL A 152 9.13 -4.07 -15.24
CA VAL A 152 9.15 -2.85 -14.41
C VAL A 152 9.79 -1.68 -15.15
#